data_3a0f5a8caae7f334f385490d215f87fd
#
_entry.id   3a0f5a8caae7f334f385490d215f87fd
#
_cell.length_a   1.000
_cell.length_b   1.000
_cell.length_c   1.000
_cell.angle_alpha   90.00
_cell.angle_beta   90.00
_cell.angle_gamma   90.00
#
_symmetry.space_group_name_H-M   'P 1'
#
loop_
_entity.id
_entity.type
_entity.pdbx_description
1 polymer ?
#
loop_
_entity_poly.entity_id
_entity_poly.type
_entity_poly.pdbx_seq_one_letter_code
_entity_poly.pdbx_strand_id
1 'polypeptide(L)'
;MRVRVVCAFACSLLVILAPSAAETLPGEKLFLKHCASCHAFGCNQVAPKLEGVFGRRAGSVIDYKNYSPAMKNSEVVWSEETIDAFIYDPNEVVPGTPMAAVVFVEKAKDRRDIISYLRRQDKRNDTCQ
;
A
#
# COMPACT_ATOMS: atom_id res chain seq x y z
N MET A 1 -71.92 29.04 5.68
CA MET A 1 -70.90 28.56 4.75
C MET A 1 -69.52 28.66 5.46
N ARG A 2 -69.03 27.53 6.00
CA ARG A 2 -67.81 27.50 6.82
C ARG A 2 -66.68 26.91 5.98
N VAL A 3 -65.70 27.74 5.60
CA VAL A 3 -64.49 27.33 4.88
C VAL A 3 -63.50 26.78 5.90
N ARG A 4 -63.16 25.49 5.80
CA ARG A 4 -62.10 24.83 6.58
C ARG A 4 -60.80 24.94 5.79
N VAL A 5 -59.87 25.76 6.30
CA VAL A 5 -58.48 25.81 5.79
C VAL A 5 -57.72 24.65 6.42
N VAL A 6 -57.31 23.71 5.58
CA VAL A 6 -56.43 22.59 5.97
C VAL A 6 -54.98 23.06 5.73
N CYS A 7 -54.25 23.37 6.80
CA CYS A 7 -52.82 23.60 6.74
C CYS A 7 -52.10 22.23 6.65
N ALA A 8 -51.57 21.91 5.46
CA ALA A 8 -50.67 20.79 5.26
C ALA A 8 -49.25 21.18 5.69
N PHE A 9 -48.79 20.65 6.84
CA PHE A 9 -47.41 20.75 7.24
C PHE A 9 -46.58 19.75 6.42
N ALA A 10 -45.82 20.25 5.44
CA ALA A 10 -44.79 19.46 4.77
C ALA A 10 -43.58 19.35 5.67
N CYS A 11 -43.38 18.21 6.31
CA CYS A 11 -42.20 17.89 7.09
C CYS A 11 -41.06 17.49 6.13
N SER A 12 -40.18 18.44 5.76
CA SER A 12 -38.99 18.15 4.99
C SER A 12 -37.98 17.42 5.86
N LEU A 13 -37.82 16.10 5.63
CA LEU A 13 -36.71 15.34 6.22
C LEU A 13 -35.40 15.80 5.57
N LEU A 14 -34.63 16.57 6.30
CA LEU A 14 -33.23 16.87 5.96
C LEU A 14 -32.39 15.62 6.25
N VAL A 15 -32.04 14.86 5.21
CA VAL A 15 -31.08 13.75 5.33
C VAL A 15 -29.68 14.39 5.43
N ILE A 16 -29.15 14.46 6.65
CA ILE A 16 -27.78 14.86 6.87
C ILE A 16 -26.88 13.67 6.49
N LEU A 17 -26.27 13.70 5.28
CA LEU A 17 -25.17 12.79 4.95
C LEU A 17 -23.97 13.19 5.81
N ALA A 18 -23.72 12.40 6.86
CA ALA A 18 -22.47 12.51 7.62
C ALA A 18 -21.31 12.09 6.69
N PRO A 19 -20.20 12.86 6.63
CA PRO A 19 -19.02 12.42 5.90
C PRO A 19 -18.52 11.10 6.50
N SER A 20 -18.50 10.04 5.68
CA SER A 20 -17.88 8.78 6.06
C SER A 20 -16.39 9.06 6.27
N ALA A 21 -15.92 8.96 7.50
CA ALA A 21 -14.49 8.96 7.78
C ALA A 21 -13.88 7.80 6.99
N ALA A 22 -12.96 8.09 6.08
CA ALA A 22 -12.26 7.07 5.31
C ALA A 22 -11.50 6.19 6.30
N GLU A 23 -12.02 5.00 6.58
CA GLU A 23 -11.40 4.06 7.50
C GLU A 23 -10.10 3.57 6.90
N THR A 24 -8.98 3.83 7.60
CA THR A 24 -7.65 3.39 7.16
C THR A 24 -7.61 1.87 7.08
N LEU A 25 -7.31 1.34 5.91
CA LEU A 25 -7.26 -0.10 5.66
C LEU A 25 -6.18 -0.77 6.52
N PRO A 26 -6.40 -2.00 7.02
CA PRO A 26 -5.41 -2.70 7.82
C PRO A 26 -4.02 -2.77 7.16
N GLY A 27 -3.98 -3.05 5.85
CA GLY A 27 -2.74 -3.10 5.08
C GLY A 27 -2.03 -1.75 4.96
N GLU A 28 -2.76 -0.64 4.92
CA GLU A 28 -2.19 0.71 4.93
C GLU A 28 -1.46 1.00 6.24
N LYS A 29 -2.09 0.70 7.38
CA LYS A 29 -1.45 0.88 8.70
C LYS A 29 -0.17 0.07 8.82
N LEU A 30 -0.19 -1.17 8.32
CA LEU A 30 0.98 -2.04 8.32
C LEU A 30 2.07 -1.55 7.36
N PHE A 31 1.70 -1.04 6.19
CA PHE A 31 2.63 -0.42 5.26
C PHE A 31 3.31 0.81 5.89
N LEU A 32 2.55 1.70 6.51
CA LEU A 32 3.08 2.86 7.22
C LEU A 32 4.06 2.46 8.34
N LYS A 33 3.76 1.37 9.03
CA LYS A 33 4.60 0.87 10.12
C LYS A 33 5.91 0.24 9.64
N HIS A 34 5.88 -0.55 8.55
CA HIS A 34 6.99 -1.42 8.17
C HIS A 34 7.74 -0.97 6.91
N CYS A 35 7.14 -0.12 6.08
CA CYS A 35 7.65 0.17 4.73
C CYS A 35 7.87 1.66 4.46
N ALA A 36 6.96 2.51 4.93
CA ALA A 36 6.88 3.91 4.51
C ALA A 36 8.05 4.79 4.99
N SER A 37 8.84 4.32 5.96
CA SER A 37 10.07 5.04 6.37
C SER A 37 11.15 5.05 5.28
N CYS A 38 11.10 4.11 4.33
CA CYS A 38 12.08 3.95 3.27
C CYS A 38 11.48 3.98 1.87
N HIS A 39 10.24 3.49 1.71
CA HIS A 39 9.57 3.35 0.43
C HIS A 39 8.39 4.31 0.27
N ALA A 40 8.21 4.82 -0.95
CA ALA A 40 6.98 5.44 -1.42
C ALA A 40 6.48 4.76 -2.68
N PHE A 41 5.30 5.12 -3.17
CA PHE A 41 4.77 4.56 -4.42
C PHE A 41 5.32 5.33 -5.63
N GLY A 42 5.03 6.61 -5.77
CA GLY A 42 5.33 7.39 -6.97
C GLY A 42 6.78 7.87 -7.10
N CYS A 43 7.61 7.74 -6.08
CA CYS A 43 9.00 8.21 -6.13
C CYS A 43 9.98 7.35 -5.33
N ASN A 44 11.25 7.43 -5.73
CA ASN A 44 12.35 6.87 -4.97
C ASN A 44 12.65 7.74 -3.75
N GLN A 45 12.92 7.07 -2.63
CA GLN A 45 13.37 7.69 -1.38
C GLN A 45 14.70 7.04 -0.94
N VAL A 46 14.82 6.67 0.34
CA VAL A 46 15.94 5.84 0.84
C VAL A 46 15.98 4.51 0.08
N ALA A 47 14.81 4.00 -0.29
CA ALA A 47 14.62 2.79 -1.06
C ALA A 47 13.86 3.08 -2.38
N PRO A 48 13.83 2.13 -3.34
CA PRO A 48 13.15 2.34 -4.62
C PRO A 48 11.64 2.46 -4.44
N LYS A 49 11.02 3.18 -5.38
CA LYS A 49 9.55 3.27 -5.45
C LYS A 49 8.90 1.90 -5.65
N LEU A 50 7.71 1.74 -5.09
CA LEU A 50 6.94 0.50 -5.15
C LEU A 50 5.84 0.51 -6.23
N GLU A 51 5.58 1.64 -6.88
CA GLU A 51 4.73 1.68 -8.06
C GLU A 51 5.22 0.68 -9.11
N GLY A 52 4.31 -0.12 -9.69
CA GLY A 52 4.62 -1.15 -10.67
C GLY A 52 5.50 -2.28 -10.12
N VAL A 53 5.44 -2.57 -8.82
CA VAL A 53 6.27 -3.61 -8.21
C VAL A 53 5.92 -5.00 -8.70
N PHE A 54 4.64 -5.30 -8.92
CA PHE A 54 4.21 -6.64 -9.36
C PHE A 54 4.60 -6.92 -10.81
N GLY A 55 5.26 -8.03 -11.04
CA GLY A 55 5.82 -8.41 -12.34
C GLY A 55 7.18 -7.77 -12.64
N ARG A 56 7.69 -6.91 -11.77
CA ARG A 56 9.00 -6.26 -11.93
C ARG A 56 10.12 -7.14 -11.35
N ARG A 57 11.26 -7.21 -12.05
CA ARG A 57 12.45 -7.86 -11.54
C ARG A 57 13.06 -7.07 -10.37
N ALA A 58 13.63 -7.75 -9.40
CA ALA A 58 14.38 -7.13 -8.32
C ALA A 58 15.53 -6.27 -8.89
N GLY A 59 15.84 -5.14 -8.23
CA GLY A 59 16.94 -4.28 -8.63
C GLY A 59 16.76 -3.52 -9.95
N SER A 60 15.56 -3.46 -10.55
CA SER A 60 15.35 -2.98 -11.92
C SER A 60 14.67 -1.62 -12.06
N VAL A 61 14.43 -0.87 -10.99
CA VAL A 61 13.91 0.51 -11.11
C VAL A 61 14.99 1.40 -11.73
N ILE A 62 14.74 1.89 -12.94
CA ILE A 62 15.75 2.53 -13.80
C ILE A 62 16.34 3.80 -13.15
N ASP A 63 15.51 4.58 -12.49
CA ASP A 63 15.87 5.86 -11.87
C ASP A 63 16.34 5.72 -10.41
N TYR A 64 16.39 4.49 -9.85
CA TYR A 64 16.97 4.24 -8.54
C TYR A 64 18.39 3.67 -8.65
N LYS A 65 19.39 4.40 -8.15
CA LYS A 65 20.81 4.05 -8.35
C LYS A 65 21.45 3.28 -7.19
N ASN A 66 20.82 3.27 -6.02
CA ASN A 66 21.41 2.80 -4.77
C ASN A 66 21.12 1.32 -4.43
N TYR A 67 20.79 0.51 -5.43
CA TYR A 67 20.62 -0.93 -5.19
C TYR A 67 21.91 -1.59 -4.73
N SER A 68 21.81 -2.48 -3.74
CA SER A 68 22.91 -3.37 -3.36
C SER A 68 23.28 -4.32 -4.53
N PRO A 69 24.51 -4.84 -4.55
CA PRO A 69 24.90 -5.90 -5.50
C PRO A 69 23.95 -7.11 -5.46
N ALA A 70 23.51 -7.52 -4.27
CA ALA A 70 22.55 -8.60 -4.10
C ALA A 70 21.25 -8.36 -4.86
N MET A 71 20.67 -7.16 -4.73
CA MET A 71 19.44 -6.80 -5.43
C MET A 71 19.64 -6.67 -6.96
N LYS A 72 20.77 -6.10 -7.40
CA LYS A 72 21.08 -5.96 -8.83
C LYS A 72 21.25 -7.30 -9.54
N ASN A 73 21.85 -8.27 -8.86
CA ASN A 73 22.16 -9.58 -9.40
C ASN A 73 21.03 -10.61 -9.20
N SER A 74 19.97 -10.23 -8.49
CA SER A 74 18.83 -11.12 -8.24
C SER A 74 17.99 -11.33 -9.50
N GLU A 75 17.57 -12.57 -9.74
CA GLU A 75 16.63 -12.96 -10.80
C GLU A 75 15.17 -12.98 -10.31
N VAL A 76 14.92 -12.61 -9.06
CA VAL A 76 13.58 -12.61 -8.47
C VAL A 76 12.68 -11.63 -9.23
N VAL A 77 11.51 -12.12 -9.63
CA VAL A 77 10.41 -11.30 -10.14
C VAL A 77 9.37 -11.18 -9.02
N TRP A 78 8.97 -9.96 -8.74
CA TRP A 78 8.04 -9.69 -7.65
C TRP A 78 6.62 -10.15 -7.99
N SER A 79 6.15 -11.15 -7.29
CA SER A 79 4.76 -11.63 -7.25
C SER A 79 4.22 -11.50 -5.83
N GLU A 80 2.96 -11.86 -5.61
CA GLU A 80 2.40 -11.90 -4.25
C GLU A 80 3.18 -12.89 -3.39
N GLU A 81 3.53 -14.06 -3.94
CA GLU A 81 4.26 -15.13 -3.26
C GLU A 81 5.69 -14.71 -2.93
N THR A 82 6.40 -14.11 -3.90
CA THR A 82 7.79 -13.69 -3.67
C THR A 82 7.89 -12.50 -2.73
N ILE A 83 6.91 -11.59 -2.74
CA ILE A 83 6.81 -10.48 -1.78
C ILE A 83 6.46 -11.04 -0.39
N ASP A 84 5.53 -12.00 -0.26
CA ASP A 84 5.20 -12.62 1.02
C ASP A 84 6.44 -13.25 1.66
N ALA A 85 7.16 -14.07 0.89
CA ALA A 85 8.40 -14.68 1.35
C ALA A 85 9.47 -13.63 1.71
N PHE A 86 9.62 -12.62 0.88
CA PHE A 86 10.65 -11.57 1.05
C PHE A 86 10.41 -10.69 2.27
N ILE A 87 9.19 -10.30 2.59
CA ILE A 87 8.91 -9.49 3.79
C ILE A 87 8.84 -10.33 5.07
N TYR A 88 8.78 -11.67 4.93
CA TYR A 88 8.98 -12.60 6.04
C TYR A 88 10.47 -12.81 6.33
N ASP A 89 11.27 -13.18 5.35
CA ASP A 89 12.72 -13.30 5.46
C ASP A 89 13.41 -12.84 4.17
N PRO A 90 13.82 -11.57 4.11
CA PRO A 90 14.47 -11.05 2.91
C PRO A 90 15.76 -11.77 2.53
N ASN A 91 16.50 -12.30 3.51
CA ASN A 91 17.79 -12.95 3.25
C ASN A 91 17.63 -14.34 2.62
N GLU A 92 16.54 -15.03 2.90
CA GLU A 92 16.21 -16.30 2.23
C GLU A 92 15.87 -16.10 0.74
N VAL A 93 15.25 -14.96 0.39
CA VAL A 93 14.82 -14.67 -0.99
C VAL A 93 15.92 -13.98 -1.80
N VAL A 94 16.60 -13.00 -1.20
CA VAL A 94 17.73 -12.28 -1.80
C VAL A 94 18.87 -12.19 -0.79
N PRO A 95 19.73 -13.22 -0.73
CA PRO A 95 20.83 -13.25 0.22
C PRO A 95 21.73 -12.01 0.13
N GLY A 96 22.00 -11.37 1.26
CA GLY A 96 22.82 -10.16 1.34
C GLY A 96 22.08 -8.85 1.00
N THR A 97 20.76 -8.88 0.93
CA THR A 97 19.95 -7.66 0.80
C THR A 97 19.96 -6.83 2.09
N PRO A 98 20.08 -5.48 2.00
CA PRO A 98 19.94 -4.61 3.17
C PRO A 98 18.59 -4.69 3.86
N MET A 99 17.54 -5.11 3.13
CA MET A 99 16.20 -5.28 3.68
C MET A 99 16.15 -6.29 4.83
N ALA A 100 17.07 -7.27 4.87
CA ALA A 100 17.16 -8.27 5.93
C ALA A 100 17.40 -7.66 7.33
N ALA A 101 17.97 -6.45 7.39
CA ALA A 101 18.21 -5.74 8.65
C ALA A 101 17.02 -4.90 9.14
N VAL A 102 16.00 -4.68 8.29
CA VAL A 102 14.98 -3.66 8.56
C VAL A 102 13.54 -4.14 8.45
N VAL A 103 13.28 -5.26 7.79
CA VAL A 103 11.93 -5.80 7.67
C VAL A 103 11.86 -7.25 8.13
N PHE A 104 10.86 -7.54 8.94
CA PHE A 104 10.43 -8.88 9.34
C PHE A 104 8.96 -8.82 9.74
N VAL A 105 8.10 -9.38 8.90
CA VAL A 105 6.66 -9.42 9.15
C VAL A 105 6.25 -10.88 9.42
N GLU A 106 6.26 -11.26 10.69
CA GLU A 106 6.05 -12.63 11.14
C GLU A 106 4.67 -13.19 10.75
N LYS A 107 3.61 -12.40 11.04
CA LYS A 107 2.24 -12.88 10.86
C LYS A 107 1.84 -12.92 9.40
N ALA A 108 1.47 -14.10 8.91
CA ALA A 108 1.01 -14.29 7.53
C ALA A 108 -0.22 -13.42 7.18
N LYS A 109 -1.11 -13.16 8.14
CA LYS A 109 -2.23 -12.25 7.93
C LYS A 109 -1.76 -10.83 7.63
N ASP A 110 -0.79 -10.31 8.38
CA ASP A 110 -0.26 -8.96 8.22
C ASP A 110 0.45 -8.83 6.86
N ARG A 111 1.18 -9.85 6.42
CA ARG A 111 1.79 -9.91 5.09
C ARG A 111 0.76 -9.85 3.98
N ARG A 112 -0.31 -10.64 4.08
CA ARG A 112 -1.42 -10.58 3.09
C ARG A 112 -2.10 -9.22 3.06
N ASP A 113 -2.30 -8.58 4.20
CA ASP A 113 -2.90 -7.25 4.27
C ASP A 113 -1.99 -6.20 3.60
N ILE A 114 -0.67 -6.26 3.84
CA ILE A 114 0.32 -5.41 3.15
C ILE A 114 0.27 -5.64 1.64
N ILE A 115 0.33 -6.89 1.18
CA ILE A 115 0.31 -7.25 -0.24
C ILE A 115 -0.98 -6.76 -0.92
N SER A 116 -2.12 -6.92 -0.26
CA SER A 116 -3.39 -6.40 -0.74
C SER A 116 -3.38 -4.87 -0.87
N TYR A 117 -2.74 -4.17 0.07
CA TYR A 117 -2.57 -2.72 -0.01
C TYR A 117 -1.65 -2.34 -1.18
N LEU A 118 -0.49 -2.98 -1.31
CA LEU A 118 0.43 -2.77 -2.44
C LEU A 118 -0.29 -2.96 -3.78
N ARG A 119 -1.09 -4.02 -3.93
CA ARG A 119 -1.84 -4.31 -5.17
C ARG A 119 -2.86 -3.22 -5.51
N ARG A 120 -3.47 -2.60 -4.52
CA ARG A 120 -4.38 -1.47 -4.74
C ARG A 120 -3.63 -0.21 -5.17
N GLN A 121 -2.46 0.04 -4.59
CA GLN A 121 -1.64 1.20 -4.91
C GLN A 121 -0.92 1.07 -6.25
N ASP A 122 -0.60 -0.16 -6.68
CA ASP A 122 0.07 -0.45 -7.95
C ASP A 122 -0.68 0.07 -9.19
N LYS A 123 -1.98 0.30 -9.05
CA LYS A 123 -2.86 0.84 -10.08
C LYS A 123 -3.07 2.37 -10.01
N ARG A 124 -2.47 3.01 -9.03
CA ARG A 124 -2.55 4.46 -8.84
C ARG A 124 -1.29 5.12 -9.37
N ASN A 125 -1.45 6.19 -10.16
CA ASN A 125 -0.35 7.06 -10.55
C ASN A 125 -0.15 8.11 -9.46
N ASP A 126 0.22 7.65 -8.25
CA ASP A 126 0.36 8.55 -7.13
C ASP A 126 1.70 9.28 -7.20
N THR A 127 1.64 10.59 -7.11
CA THR A 127 2.80 11.45 -6.91
C THR A 127 3.45 11.16 -5.55
N CYS A 128 4.70 11.54 -5.43
CA CYS A 128 5.46 11.50 -4.18
C CYS A 128 4.69 12.22 -3.06
N GLN A 129 4.21 11.49 -2.07
CA GLN A 129 3.66 12.02 -0.82
C GLN A 129 4.42 11.46 0.36
#